data_6d041c9ed0c1c0892b27ca6a88d5667f
#
_entry.id   6d041c9ed0c1c0892b27ca6a88d5667f
#
_cell.length_a   1.000
_cell.length_b   1.000
_cell.length_c   1.000
_cell.angle_alpha   90.00
_cell.angle_beta   90.00
_cell.angle_gamma   90.00
#
_symmetry.space_group_name_H-M   'P 1'
#
loop_
_entity.id
_entity.type
_entity.pdbx_description
1 polymer ?
#
loop_
_entity_poly.entity_id
_entity_poly.type
_entity_poly.pdbx_seq_one_letter_code
_entity_poly.pdbx_strand_id
1 'polypeptide(L)'
;MNSNMEKYLSKAEVLIEALPYIQRFNRKIIVVKYGGSAMVDEELKKRVIEDVTLLKLVGFKPIIVHGGGKEISNMVKRLGMVPKFINGLRVTDAETMEVAEMVLGKVNKSLVQLVESLGVRAIGISGKDGGLLTVEKKYSNGEDIGFVGEVTEVNADILYDLLEKDFLPIICPIGLDKDFQTYNINADDAACAIARAMKAEKLAFLTDIEGVYKDPKDPDTLISELVVSEAEKLMEEGYIGGGMLPKLHNCIDAIENGVSRVHILDGRIPHCLLLEIFTNKGIGTAILKDDGSRFYHEEA
;
A
#
# COMPACT_ATOMS: atom_id res chain seq x y z
N MET A 1 -41.03 8.53 -16.14
CA MET A 1 -40.48 7.32 -15.49
C MET A 1 -40.65 7.50 -13.97
N ASN A 2 -40.91 6.45 -13.18
CA ASN A 2 -41.09 6.58 -11.73
C ASN A 2 -39.72 6.85 -11.09
N SER A 3 -39.59 7.83 -10.19
CA SER A 3 -38.32 8.23 -9.50
C SER A 3 -37.54 7.05 -8.91
N ASN A 4 -38.21 5.98 -8.48
CA ASN A 4 -37.57 4.74 -8.05
C ASN A 4 -36.90 4.00 -9.22
N MET A 5 -37.46 3.99 -10.40
CA MET A 5 -36.87 3.31 -11.56
C MET A 5 -35.61 4.02 -12.05
N GLU A 6 -35.59 5.36 -12.05
CA GLU A 6 -34.38 6.14 -12.38
C GLU A 6 -33.23 5.83 -11.44
N LYS A 7 -33.50 5.70 -10.15
CA LYS A 7 -32.49 5.29 -9.15
C LYS A 7 -31.95 3.85 -9.37
N TYR A 8 -32.79 2.92 -9.84
CA TYR A 8 -32.34 1.57 -10.17
C TYR A 8 -31.53 1.54 -11.46
N LEU A 9 -31.93 2.30 -12.48
CA LEU A 9 -31.19 2.45 -13.73
C LEU A 9 -29.79 3.03 -13.47
N SER A 10 -29.68 4.11 -12.70
CA SER A 10 -28.40 4.70 -12.33
C SER A 10 -27.45 3.70 -11.64
N LYS A 11 -27.97 2.84 -10.77
CA LYS A 11 -27.15 1.77 -10.17
C LYS A 11 -26.64 0.74 -11.19
N ALA A 12 -27.47 0.39 -12.16
CA ALA A 12 -27.08 -0.53 -13.23
C ALA A 12 -26.02 0.11 -14.15
N GLU A 13 -26.19 1.40 -14.47
CA GLU A 13 -25.23 2.17 -15.28
C GLU A 13 -23.84 2.19 -14.62
N VAL A 14 -23.76 2.49 -13.32
CA VAL A 14 -22.48 2.47 -12.57
C VAL A 14 -21.79 1.10 -12.67
N LEU A 15 -22.53 0.00 -12.59
CA LEU A 15 -21.96 -1.35 -12.73
C LEU A 15 -21.46 -1.62 -14.16
N ILE A 16 -22.15 -1.11 -15.16
CA ILE A 16 -21.74 -1.24 -16.57
C ILE A 16 -20.52 -0.37 -16.86
N GLU A 17 -20.43 0.84 -16.30
CA GLU A 17 -19.26 1.69 -16.39
C GLU A 17 -18.00 1.04 -15.80
N ALA A 18 -18.13 0.20 -14.78
CA ALA A 18 -17.02 -0.54 -14.20
C ALA A 18 -16.53 -1.72 -15.06
N LEU A 19 -17.34 -2.19 -16.03
CA LEU A 19 -17.06 -3.41 -16.78
C LEU A 19 -15.72 -3.39 -17.55
N PRO A 20 -15.31 -2.33 -18.26
CA PRO A 20 -14.02 -2.30 -18.95
C PRO A 20 -12.83 -2.44 -17.99
N TYR A 21 -12.91 -1.83 -16.81
CA TYR A 21 -11.88 -1.93 -15.79
C TYR A 21 -11.80 -3.35 -15.21
N ILE A 22 -12.96 -4.00 -14.93
CA ILE A 22 -13.02 -5.37 -14.47
C ILE A 22 -12.39 -6.32 -15.50
N GLN A 23 -12.71 -6.16 -16.78
CA GLN A 23 -12.15 -6.98 -17.86
C GLN A 23 -10.62 -6.80 -17.97
N ARG A 24 -10.15 -5.55 -17.94
CA ARG A 24 -8.74 -5.22 -18.08
C ARG A 24 -7.89 -5.75 -16.93
N PHE A 25 -8.38 -5.60 -15.72
CA PHE A 25 -7.62 -5.95 -14.50
C PHE A 25 -7.96 -7.32 -13.94
N ASN A 26 -8.81 -8.09 -14.61
CA ASN A 26 -9.10 -9.47 -14.21
C ASN A 26 -7.80 -10.28 -14.10
N ARG A 27 -7.62 -10.96 -12.97
CA ARG A 27 -6.45 -11.75 -12.57
C ARG A 27 -5.14 -10.95 -12.44
N LYS A 28 -5.17 -9.62 -12.53
CA LYS A 28 -4.02 -8.77 -12.29
C LYS A 28 -3.74 -8.60 -10.80
N ILE A 29 -2.45 -8.59 -10.45
CA ILE A 29 -2.01 -8.40 -9.06
C ILE A 29 -2.03 -6.91 -8.74
N ILE A 30 -2.65 -6.57 -7.62
CA ILE A 30 -2.58 -5.25 -7.01
C ILE A 30 -2.05 -5.36 -5.59
N VAL A 31 -0.98 -4.62 -5.29
CA VAL A 31 -0.45 -4.51 -3.92
C VAL A 31 -1.01 -3.24 -3.30
N VAL A 32 -1.65 -3.37 -2.16
CA VAL A 32 -2.22 -2.25 -1.41
C VAL A 32 -1.43 -2.08 -0.13
N LYS A 33 -0.64 -1.01 -0.06
CA LYS A 33 -0.02 -0.60 1.20
C LYS A 33 -1.05 0.14 2.02
N TYR A 34 -1.42 -0.42 3.15
CA TYR A 34 -2.43 0.11 4.05
C TYR A 34 -1.80 0.62 5.35
N GLY A 35 -1.93 1.92 5.62
CA GLY A 35 -1.30 2.55 6.78
C GLY A 35 -1.90 3.92 7.09
N GLY A 36 -1.25 4.66 7.98
CA GLY A 36 -1.65 6.02 8.33
C GLY A 36 -2.88 6.12 9.24
N SER A 37 -3.61 7.23 9.14
CA SER A 37 -4.79 7.51 9.96
C SER A 37 -5.96 6.56 9.67
N ALA A 38 -6.07 6.10 8.43
CA ALA A 38 -7.13 5.17 8.01
C ALA A 38 -7.11 3.83 8.76
N MET A 39 -5.97 3.44 9.33
CA MET A 39 -5.89 2.22 10.16
C MET A 39 -6.45 2.40 11.58
N VAL A 40 -6.44 3.61 12.08
CA VAL A 40 -6.85 3.92 13.48
C VAL A 40 -8.34 4.17 13.56
N ASP A 41 -8.93 4.68 12.50
CA ASP A 41 -10.37 4.91 12.38
C ASP A 41 -11.07 3.62 11.92
N GLU A 42 -11.95 3.07 12.76
CA GLU A 42 -12.62 1.79 12.49
C GLU A 42 -13.56 1.85 11.29
N GLU A 43 -14.21 2.98 11.03
CA GLU A 43 -15.08 3.14 9.84
C GLU A 43 -14.24 3.22 8.55
N LEU A 44 -13.17 4.00 8.53
CA LEU A 44 -12.26 4.07 7.39
C LEU A 44 -11.61 2.71 7.13
N LYS A 45 -11.17 2.03 8.18
CA LYS A 45 -10.63 0.66 8.08
C LYS A 45 -11.62 -0.27 7.40
N LYS A 46 -12.87 -0.26 7.83
CA LYS A 46 -13.93 -1.06 7.23
C LYS A 46 -14.11 -0.75 5.74
N ARG A 47 -14.15 0.54 5.36
CA ARG A 47 -14.31 0.97 3.97
C ARG A 47 -13.16 0.48 3.08
N VAL A 48 -11.92 0.63 3.52
CA VAL A 48 -10.75 0.14 2.78
C VAL A 48 -10.80 -1.38 2.59
N ILE A 49 -11.19 -2.12 3.62
CA ILE A 49 -11.29 -3.59 3.52
C ILE A 49 -12.47 -4.01 2.64
N GLU A 50 -13.61 -3.30 2.68
CA GLU A 50 -14.72 -3.49 1.73
C GLU A 50 -14.24 -3.29 0.28
N ASP A 51 -13.46 -2.25 0.01
CA ASP A 51 -12.89 -1.98 -1.31
C ASP A 51 -12.00 -3.13 -1.80
N VAL A 52 -11.01 -3.54 -0.99
CA VAL A 52 -10.10 -4.63 -1.35
C VAL A 52 -10.86 -5.95 -1.53
N THR A 53 -11.86 -6.19 -0.69
CA THR A 53 -12.72 -7.38 -0.81
C THR A 53 -13.50 -7.36 -2.11
N LEU A 54 -14.09 -6.22 -2.49
CA LEU A 54 -14.79 -6.07 -3.77
C LEU A 54 -13.83 -6.29 -4.95
N LEU A 55 -12.63 -5.69 -4.92
CA LEU A 55 -11.61 -5.91 -5.96
C LEU A 55 -11.32 -7.40 -6.16
N LYS A 56 -11.16 -8.16 -5.05
CA LYS A 56 -10.96 -9.61 -5.14
C LYS A 56 -12.15 -10.32 -5.76
N LEU A 57 -13.37 -10.00 -5.34
CA LEU A 57 -14.59 -10.64 -5.83
C LEU A 57 -14.86 -10.37 -7.32
N VAL A 58 -14.44 -9.22 -7.85
CA VAL A 58 -14.54 -8.91 -9.28
C VAL A 58 -13.35 -9.42 -10.11
N GLY A 59 -12.44 -10.19 -9.50
CA GLY A 59 -11.41 -10.94 -10.22
C GLY A 59 -9.99 -10.42 -10.14
N PHE A 60 -9.71 -9.34 -9.42
CA PHE A 60 -8.34 -8.93 -9.10
C PHE A 60 -7.67 -9.91 -8.15
N LYS A 61 -6.34 -9.87 -8.08
CA LYS A 61 -5.52 -10.59 -7.09
C LYS A 61 -4.86 -9.60 -6.12
N PRO A 62 -5.61 -9.10 -5.10
CA PRO A 62 -5.07 -8.14 -4.15
C PRO A 62 -4.16 -8.79 -3.13
N ILE A 63 -3.10 -8.05 -2.74
CA ILE A 63 -2.20 -8.34 -1.62
C ILE A 63 -2.20 -7.09 -0.74
N ILE A 64 -2.45 -7.23 0.55
CA ILE A 64 -2.35 -6.13 1.51
C ILE A 64 -1.00 -6.19 2.22
N VAL A 65 -0.29 -5.07 2.27
CA VAL A 65 0.87 -4.87 3.15
C VAL A 65 0.48 -3.78 4.16
N HIS A 66 0.32 -4.17 5.43
CA HIS A 66 -0.16 -3.21 6.41
C HIS A 66 0.96 -2.56 7.21
N GLY A 67 0.73 -1.32 7.68
CA GLY A 67 1.54 -0.66 8.67
C GLY A 67 1.09 -0.99 10.10
N GLY A 68 1.42 -0.11 11.04
CA GLY A 68 1.06 -0.22 12.47
C GLY A 68 1.87 0.73 13.35
N GLY A 69 2.45 1.77 12.75
CA GLY A 69 3.34 2.68 13.47
C GLY A 69 2.67 3.42 14.63
N LYS A 70 1.39 3.81 14.47
CA LYS A 70 0.61 4.47 15.54
C LYS A 70 0.29 3.48 16.67
N GLU A 71 -0.10 2.26 16.33
CA GLU A 71 -0.41 1.18 17.27
C GLU A 71 0.84 0.79 18.08
N ILE A 72 2.00 0.64 17.42
CA ILE A 72 3.27 0.40 18.10
C ILE A 72 3.60 1.55 19.04
N SER A 73 3.52 2.81 18.60
CA SER A 73 3.80 3.98 19.43
C SER A 73 2.89 4.04 20.65
N ASN A 74 1.60 3.72 20.49
CA ASN A 74 0.64 3.69 21.59
C ASN A 74 0.99 2.58 22.59
N MET A 75 1.39 1.40 22.13
CA MET A 75 1.75 0.31 23.04
C MET A 75 3.07 0.58 23.77
N VAL A 76 4.10 1.08 23.06
CA VAL A 76 5.38 1.52 23.64
C VAL A 76 5.15 2.52 24.78
N LYS A 77 4.30 3.55 24.56
CA LYS A 77 3.93 4.52 25.60
C LYS A 77 3.19 3.88 26.78
N ARG A 78 2.27 2.94 26.52
CA ARG A 78 1.53 2.22 27.59
C ARG A 78 2.45 1.36 28.46
N LEU A 79 3.57 0.90 27.91
CA LEU A 79 4.61 0.17 28.65
C LEU A 79 5.61 1.09 29.36
N GLY A 80 5.39 2.42 29.34
CA GLY A 80 6.26 3.40 29.96
C GLY A 80 7.52 3.74 29.16
N MET A 81 7.62 3.28 27.94
CA MET A 81 8.74 3.54 27.04
C MET A 81 8.47 4.78 26.17
N VAL A 82 9.53 5.38 25.60
CA VAL A 82 9.43 6.56 24.76
C VAL A 82 9.74 6.19 23.31
N PRO A 83 8.77 6.34 22.37
CA PRO A 83 9.03 6.09 20.97
C PRO A 83 10.07 7.07 20.42
N LYS A 84 11.11 6.59 19.76
CA LYS A 84 12.16 7.40 19.13
C LYS A 84 12.12 7.23 17.62
N PHE A 85 12.44 8.31 16.91
CA PHE A 85 12.50 8.33 15.44
C PHE A 85 13.74 9.10 14.97
N ILE A 86 14.37 8.60 13.91
CA ILE A 86 15.47 9.26 13.20
C ILE A 86 15.09 9.29 11.73
N ASN A 87 15.05 10.46 11.12
CA ASN A 87 14.67 10.67 9.73
C ASN A 87 13.35 9.97 9.32
N GLY A 88 12.37 9.97 10.22
CA GLY A 88 11.06 9.33 10.00
C GLY A 88 11.04 7.82 10.22
N LEU A 89 12.18 7.16 10.42
CA LEU A 89 12.29 5.75 10.76
C LEU A 89 12.26 5.54 12.27
N ARG A 90 11.54 4.52 12.74
CA ARG A 90 11.48 4.18 14.16
C ARG A 90 12.81 3.58 14.60
N VAL A 91 13.44 4.16 15.62
CA VAL A 91 14.51 3.49 16.33
C VAL A 91 13.93 2.28 17.05
N THR A 92 14.40 1.10 16.72
CA THR A 92 13.83 -0.18 17.18
C THR A 92 14.89 -0.96 17.97
N ASP A 93 15.01 -0.70 19.27
CA ASP A 93 15.80 -1.52 20.17
C ASP A 93 15.13 -2.89 20.42
N ALA A 94 15.75 -3.78 21.20
CA ALA A 94 15.26 -5.13 21.42
C ALA A 94 13.85 -5.14 22.04
N GLU A 95 13.59 -4.32 23.06
CA GLU A 95 12.28 -4.22 23.69
C GLU A 95 11.23 -3.65 22.72
N THR A 96 11.58 -2.64 21.95
CA THR A 96 10.70 -2.08 20.92
C THR A 96 10.42 -3.09 19.82
N MET A 97 11.37 -3.98 19.47
CA MET A 97 11.16 -5.02 18.46
C MET A 97 10.13 -6.05 18.94
N GLU A 98 10.20 -6.50 20.17
CA GLU A 98 9.19 -7.41 20.76
C GLU A 98 7.80 -6.76 20.73
N VAL A 99 7.69 -5.49 21.13
CA VAL A 99 6.43 -4.76 21.09
C VAL A 99 5.92 -4.61 19.65
N ALA A 100 6.81 -4.31 18.71
CA ALA A 100 6.44 -4.18 17.29
C ALA A 100 5.90 -5.51 16.75
N GLU A 101 6.54 -6.63 17.03
CA GLU A 101 6.11 -7.95 16.58
C GLU A 101 4.72 -8.32 17.16
N MET A 102 4.51 -8.13 18.46
CA MET A 102 3.20 -8.38 19.10
C MET A 102 2.10 -7.51 18.50
N VAL A 103 2.36 -6.22 18.34
CA VAL A 103 1.36 -5.25 17.87
C VAL A 103 1.03 -5.49 16.40
N LEU A 104 2.04 -5.65 15.55
CA LEU A 104 1.85 -5.89 14.12
C LEU A 104 1.15 -7.24 13.87
N GLY A 105 1.49 -8.27 14.65
CA GLY A 105 0.80 -9.56 14.60
C GLY A 105 -0.69 -9.42 14.96
N LYS A 106 -1.03 -8.65 15.99
CA LYS A 106 -2.43 -8.37 16.34
C LYS A 106 -3.15 -7.61 15.22
N VAL A 107 -2.54 -6.56 14.67
CA VAL A 107 -3.11 -5.80 13.54
C VAL A 107 -3.36 -6.73 12.36
N ASN A 108 -2.37 -7.55 11.98
CA ASN A 108 -2.48 -8.52 10.91
C ASN A 108 -3.72 -9.42 11.08
N LYS A 109 -3.87 -10.05 12.22
CA LYS A 109 -5.01 -10.96 12.48
C LYS A 109 -6.35 -10.23 12.55
N SER A 110 -6.39 -8.98 13.00
CA SER A 110 -7.63 -8.19 12.98
C SER A 110 -8.09 -7.87 11.55
N LEU A 111 -7.16 -7.63 10.62
CA LEU A 111 -7.48 -7.43 9.21
C LEU A 111 -7.97 -8.72 8.56
N VAL A 112 -7.33 -9.86 8.85
CA VAL A 112 -7.81 -11.19 8.41
C VAL A 112 -9.24 -11.41 8.85
N GLN A 113 -9.54 -11.20 10.13
CA GLN A 113 -10.89 -11.38 10.68
C GLN A 113 -11.92 -10.50 9.96
N LEU A 114 -11.53 -9.26 9.64
CA LEU A 114 -12.43 -8.32 8.95
C LEU A 114 -12.71 -8.77 7.51
N VAL A 115 -11.69 -9.21 6.75
CA VAL A 115 -11.87 -9.74 5.38
C VAL A 115 -12.74 -11.02 5.40
N GLU A 116 -12.46 -11.95 6.32
CA GLU A 116 -13.24 -13.19 6.48
C GLU A 116 -14.70 -12.88 6.81
N SER A 117 -14.99 -11.85 7.60
CA SER A 117 -16.36 -11.44 7.91
C SER A 117 -17.16 -10.96 6.70
N LEU A 118 -16.47 -10.59 5.61
CA LEU A 118 -17.06 -10.21 4.32
C LEU A 118 -17.16 -11.40 3.34
N GLY A 119 -16.87 -12.64 3.80
CA GLY A 119 -17.02 -13.86 3.02
C GLY A 119 -15.86 -14.17 2.06
N VAL A 120 -14.71 -13.49 2.21
CA VAL A 120 -13.51 -13.74 1.41
C VAL A 120 -12.44 -14.43 2.26
N ARG A 121 -11.84 -15.49 1.71
CA ARG A 121 -10.76 -16.22 2.38
C ARG A 121 -9.50 -15.37 2.43
N ALA A 122 -9.00 -15.12 3.64
CA ALA A 122 -7.78 -14.35 3.86
C ALA A 122 -6.74 -15.13 4.68
N ILE A 123 -5.49 -14.82 4.48
CA ILE A 123 -4.41 -15.35 5.30
C ILE A 123 -3.46 -14.24 5.68
N GLY A 124 -3.19 -14.13 6.98
CA GLY A 124 -2.22 -13.18 7.51
C GLY A 124 -0.88 -13.86 7.78
N ILE A 125 0.16 -13.36 7.14
CA ILE A 125 1.54 -13.83 7.29
C ILE A 125 2.46 -12.64 7.56
N SER A 126 3.64 -12.91 8.10
CA SER A 126 4.75 -11.95 8.18
C SER A 126 5.83 -12.28 7.16
N GLY A 127 6.78 -11.40 6.97
CA GLY A 127 7.94 -11.70 6.14
C GLY A 127 8.79 -12.87 6.64
N LYS A 128 8.58 -13.31 7.90
CA LYS A 128 9.24 -14.48 8.48
C LYS A 128 8.68 -15.80 7.94
N ASP A 129 7.38 -15.81 7.57
CA ASP A 129 6.69 -17.03 7.16
C ASP A 129 7.15 -17.44 5.75
N GLY A 130 7.60 -18.68 5.61
CA GLY A 130 8.11 -19.21 4.36
C GLY A 130 9.32 -18.48 3.78
N GLY A 131 10.05 -17.72 4.60
CA GLY A 131 11.16 -16.89 4.14
C GLY A 131 10.73 -15.80 3.17
N LEU A 132 9.51 -15.25 3.36
CA LEU A 132 8.93 -14.28 2.42
C LEU A 132 9.79 -13.03 2.25
N LEU A 133 10.32 -12.45 3.34
CA LEU A 133 11.17 -11.25 3.31
C LEU A 133 12.51 -11.52 3.99
N THR A 134 13.58 -11.59 3.19
CA THR A 134 14.96 -11.55 3.69
C THR A 134 15.40 -10.09 3.78
N VAL A 135 16.07 -9.74 4.87
CA VAL A 135 16.51 -8.37 5.13
C VAL A 135 17.97 -8.29 5.52
N GLU A 136 18.53 -7.09 5.36
CA GLU A 136 19.78 -6.67 6.00
C GLU A 136 19.49 -5.51 6.96
N LYS A 137 20.38 -5.32 7.95
CA LYS A 137 20.24 -4.23 8.91
C LYS A 137 20.33 -2.88 8.20
N LYS A 138 19.31 -2.04 8.41
CA LYS A 138 19.23 -0.68 7.86
C LYS A 138 19.82 0.33 8.83
N TYR A 139 20.61 1.26 8.27
CA TYR A 139 21.12 2.44 8.97
C TYR A 139 20.44 3.69 8.44
N SER A 140 20.32 4.73 9.25
CA SER A 140 19.77 6.03 8.83
C SER A 140 20.86 7.08 8.81
N ASN A 141 21.33 7.48 7.62
CA ASN A 141 22.47 8.39 7.45
C ASN A 141 23.72 7.98 8.24
N GLY A 142 24.00 6.67 8.30
CA GLY A 142 25.11 6.09 9.05
C GLY A 142 24.84 5.87 10.55
N GLU A 143 23.70 6.30 11.07
CA GLU A 143 23.29 6.04 12.45
C GLU A 143 22.65 4.66 12.61
N ASP A 144 22.99 3.97 13.68
CA ASP A 144 22.38 2.70 14.06
C ASP A 144 20.99 2.95 14.65
N ILE A 145 19.96 2.47 13.97
CA ILE A 145 18.55 2.58 14.38
C ILE A 145 17.98 1.29 14.96
N GLY A 146 18.85 0.36 15.35
CA GLY A 146 18.50 -0.92 15.99
C GLY A 146 18.02 -1.97 14.98
N PHE A 147 16.98 -2.71 15.34
CA PHE A 147 16.42 -3.80 14.55
C PHE A 147 15.46 -3.29 13.46
N VAL A 148 15.97 -2.45 12.57
CA VAL A 148 15.28 -1.98 11.37
C VAL A 148 15.92 -2.65 10.16
N GLY A 149 15.11 -3.28 9.32
CA GLY A 149 15.56 -4.04 8.16
C GLY A 149 15.26 -3.34 6.84
N GLU A 150 16.14 -3.53 5.88
CA GLU A 150 15.95 -3.24 4.47
C GLU A 150 15.78 -4.55 3.71
N VAL A 151 14.73 -4.65 2.89
CA VAL A 151 14.43 -5.88 2.15
C VAL A 151 15.44 -6.09 1.04
N THR A 152 16.14 -7.22 1.07
CA THR A 152 17.12 -7.63 0.05
C THR A 152 16.56 -8.69 -0.90
N GLU A 153 15.63 -9.54 -0.42
CA GLU A 153 15.03 -10.60 -1.22
C GLU A 153 13.59 -10.84 -0.82
N VAL A 154 12.75 -11.17 -1.79
CA VAL A 154 11.34 -11.55 -1.60
C VAL A 154 11.11 -12.93 -2.22
N ASN A 155 10.71 -13.90 -1.41
CA ASN A 155 10.23 -15.20 -1.89
C ASN A 155 8.79 -15.07 -2.41
N ALA A 156 8.66 -14.73 -3.69
CA ALA A 156 7.37 -14.50 -4.33
C ALA A 156 6.52 -15.78 -4.48
N ASP A 157 7.12 -16.96 -4.46
CA ASP A 157 6.44 -18.23 -4.72
C ASP A 157 5.32 -18.49 -3.71
N ILE A 158 5.56 -18.17 -2.43
CA ILE A 158 4.52 -18.31 -1.39
C ILE A 158 3.30 -17.43 -1.68
N LEU A 159 3.51 -16.24 -2.23
CA LEU A 159 2.39 -15.34 -2.56
C LEU A 159 1.63 -15.83 -3.80
N TYR A 160 2.33 -16.35 -4.82
CA TYR A 160 1.68 -16.96 -5.97
C TYR A 160 0.84 -18.16 -5.56
N ASP A 161 1.37 -19.05 -4.70
CA ASP A 161 0.65 -20.21 -4.18
C ASP A 161 -0.64 -19.82 -3.44
N LEU A 162 -0.56 -18.77 -2.61
CA LEU A 162 -1.73 -18.27 -1.88
C LEU A 162 -2.78 -17.67 -2.82
N LEU A 163 -2.35 -16.87 -3.80
CA LEU A 163 -3.24 -16.28 -4.80
C LEU A 163 -3.88 -17.32 -5.71
N GLU A 164 -3.18 -18.39 -6.06
CA GLU A 164 -3.73 -19.51 -6.86
C GLU A 164 -4.77 -20.30 -6.08
N LYS A 165 -4.58 -20.47 -4.78
CA LYS A 165 -5.56 -21.10 -3.87
C LYS A 165 -6.68 -20.17 -3.43
N ASP A 166 -6.80 -19.03 -4.09
CA ASP A 166 -7.83 -18.03 -3.86
C ASP A 166 -7.84 -17.40 -2.46
N PHE A 167 -6.69 -17.29 -1.81
CA PHE A 167 -6.54 -16.47 -0.62
C PHE A 167 -6.28 -15.01 -0.95
N LEU A 168 -6.63 -14.12 0.00
CA LEU A 168 -6.17 -12.74 0.06
C LEU A 168 -5.02 -12.67 1.07
N PRO A 169 -3.74 -12.53 0.62
CA PRO A 169 -2.62 -12.40 1.53
C PRO A 169 -2.60 -11.04 2.22
N ILE A 170 -2.39 -11.04 3.54
CA ILE A 170 -2.22 -9.82 4.35
C ILE A 170 -0.87 -9.93 5.04
N ILE A 171 0.05 -9.02 4.70
CA ILE A 171 1.45 -9.13 5.04
C ILE A 171 1.82 -8.14 6.14
N CYS A 172 2.41 -8.68 7.20
CA CYS A 172 3.03 -7.94 8.29
C CYS A 172 4.49 -7.64 7.94
N PRO A 173 4.94 -6.36 7.98
CA PRO A 173 6.28 -5.96 7.54
C PRO A 173 7.36 -6.25 8.60
N ILE A 174 7.59 -7.53 8.84
CA ILE A 174 8.65 -8.07 9.69
C ILE A 174 9.40 -9.10 8.87
N GLY A 175 10.74 -9.06 8.86
CA GLY A 175 11.58 -9.98 8.11
C GLY A 175 12.66 -10.60 8.97
N LEU A 176 13.42 -11.51 8.37
CA LEU A 176 14.59 -12.17 8.96
C LEU A 176 15.84 -11.84 8.15
N ASP A 177 16.96 -11.66 8.83
CA ASP A 177 18.25 -11.71 8.16
C ASP A 177 18.74 -13.17 7.98
N LYS A 178 19.92 -13.32 7.37
CA LYS A 178 20.56 -14.63 7.14
C LYS A 178 20.86 -15.43 8.44
N ASP A 179 20.93 -14.73 9.57
CA ASP A 179 21.18 -15.33 10.88
C ASP A 179 19.87 -15.54 11.66
N PHE A 180 18.71 -15.39 10.98
CA PHE A 180 17.36 -15.50 11.53
C PHE A 180 17.04 -14.47 12.61
N GLN A 181 17.76 -13.34 12.65
CA GLN A 181 17.40 -12.22 13.49
C GLN A 181 16.19 -11.49 12.92
N THR A 182 15.24 -11.16 13.78
CA THR A 182 14.01 -10.46 13.41
C THR A 182 14.24 -8.95 13.28
N TYR A 183 13.69 -8.35 12.21
CA TYR A 183 13.75 -6.92 11.94
C TYR A 183 12.36 -6.35 11.62
N ASN A 184 12.10 -5.15 12.12
CA ASN A 184 10.98 -4.32 11.72
C ASN A 184 11.30 -3.65 10.38
N ILE A 185 10.38 -3.72 9.42
CA ILE A 185 10.55 -3.16 8.09
C ILE A 185 9.61 -1.96 7.94
N ASN A 186 10.03 -0.91 7.25
CA ASN A 186 9.11 0.14 6.83
C ASN A 186 8.06 -0.46 5.89
N ALA A 187 6.78 -0.21 6.15
CA ALA A 187 5.70 -0.84 5.38
C ALA A 187 5.65 -0.34 3.92
N ASP A 188 6.10 0.88 3.62
CA ASP A 188 6.21 1.37 2.25
C ASP A 188 7.32 0.60 1.51
N ASP A 189 8.49 0.42 2.15
CA ASP A 189 9.62 -0.34 1.60
C ASP A 189 9.23 -1.81 1.36
N ALA A 190 8.54 -2.45 2.31
CA ALA A 190 8.05 -3.82 2.16
C ALA A 190 7.03 -3.96 1.01
N ALA A 191 6.11 -3.00 0.88
CA ALA A 191 5.12 -2.99 -0.19
C ALA A 191 5.76 -2.83 -1.58
N CYS A 192 6.77 -1.96 -1.70
CA CYS A 192 7.55 -1.80 -2.93
C CYS A 192 8.29 -3.08 -3.30
N ALA A 193 8.99 -3.69 -2.34
CA ALA A 193 9.73 -4.93 -2.58
C ALA A 193 8.81 -6.06 -3.05
N ILE A 194 7.66 -6.23 -2.40
CA ILE A 194 6.65 -7.22 -2.78
C ILE A 194 6.06 -6.89 -4.15
N ALA A 195 5.69 -5.63 -4.42
CA ALA A 195 5.11 -5.23 -5.70
C ALA A 195 6.08 -5.50 -6.87
N ARG A 196 7.36 -5.22 -6.70
CA ARG A 196 8.43 -5.52 -7.68
C ARG A 196 8.56 -7.02 -7.92
N ALA A 197 8.69 -7.81 -6.85
CA ALA A 197 8.86 -9.26 -6.95
C ALA A 197 7.65 -9.93 -7.61
N MET A 198 6.44 -9.44 -7.34
CA MET A 198 5.19 -9.93 -7.93
C MET A 198 4.90 -9.34 -9.31
N LYS A 199 5.71 -8.41 -9.83
CA LYS A 199 5.46 -7.65 -11.06
C LYS A 199 4.01 -7.13 -11.10
N ALA A 200 3.64 -6.45 -10.01
CA ALA A 200 2.27 -6.02 -9.80
C ALA A 200 1.81 -5.04 -10.90
N GLU A 201 0.57 -5.21 -11.35
CA GLU A 201 -0.07 -4.24 -12.25
C GLU A 201 -0.22 -2.88 -11.59
N LYS A 202 -0.54 -2.87 -10.28
CA LYS A 202 -0.69 -1.65 -9.49
C LYS A 202 -0.08 -1.82 -8.10
N LEU A 203 0.56 -0.76 -7.62
CA LEU A 203 0.89 -0.55 -6.21
C LEU A 203 0.13 0.68 -5.73
N ALA A 204 -0.72 0.55 -4.74
CA ALA A 204 -1.48 1.66 -4.17
C ALA A 204 -1.00 1.95 -2.74
N PHE A 205 -0.52 3.17 -2.50
CA PHE A 205 -0.21 3.69 -1.17
C PHE A 205 -1.42 4.43 -0.62
N LEU A 206 -2.06 3.88 0.41
CA LEU A 206 -3.06 4.59 1.20
C LEU A 206 -2.33 5.36 2.31
N THR A 207 -2.43 6.67 2.27
CA THR A 207 -1.67 7.60 3.11
C THR A 207 -2.60 8.71 3.64
N ASP A 208 -2.04 9.65 4.42
CA ASP A 208 -2.76 10.80 4.98
C ASP A 208 -2.65 12.05 4.09
N ILE A 209 -2.28 11.89 2.83
CA ILE A 209 -2.15 12.96 1.83
C ILE A 209 -2.87 12.58 0.55
N GLU A 210 -3.42 13.57 -0.15
CA GLU A 210 -4.22 13.36 -1.36
C GLU A 210 -3.38 12.90 -2.56
N GLY A 211 -2.12 13.33 -2.65
CA GLY A 211 -1.21 12.99 -3.74
C GLY A 211 0.00 13.93 -3.79
N VAL A 212 0.55 14.13 -4.98
CA VAL A 212 1.66 15.03 -5.26
C VAL A 212 1.12 16.36 -5.78
N TYR A 213 1.59 17.47 -5.21
CA TYR A 213 1.21 18.83 -5.60
C TYR A 213 2.40 19.55 -6.27
N LYS A 214 2.12 20.40 -7.26
CA LYS A 214 3.13 21.35 -7.77
C LYS A 214 3.47 22.40 -6.73
N ASP A 215 2.47 22.93 -6.04
CA ASP A 215 2.60 23.77 -4.86
C ASP A 215 1.81 23.15 -3.70
N PRO A 216 2.48 22.64 -2.64
CA PRO A 216 1.79 22.03 -1.50
C PRO A 216 0.82 22.95 -0.74
N LYS A 217 0.88 24.26 -1.00
CA LYS A 217 0.00 25.27 -0.39
C LYS A 217 -1.26 25.53 -1.23
N ASP A 218 -1.28 25.10 -2.47
CA ASP A 218 -2.38 25.28 -3.39
C ASP A 218 -3.04 23.92 -3.73
N PRO A 219 -4.25 23.63 -3.19
CA PRO A 219 -4.93 22.37 -3.42
C PRO A 219 -5.34 22.15 -4.89
N ASP A 220 -5.44 23.22 -5.68
CA ASP A 220 -5.79 23.12 -7.10
C ASP A 220 -4.61 22.66 -7.98
N THR A 221 -3.43 22.47 -7.38
CA THR A 221 -2.19 22.02 -8.06
C THR A 221 -1.91 20.53 -7.90
N LEU A 222 -2.88 19.73 -7.45
CA LEU A 222 -2.77 18.28 -7.38
C LEU A 222 -2.47 17.71 -8.77
N ILE A 223 -1.42 16.91 -8.87
CA ILE A 223 -1.01 16.23 -10.10
C ILE A 223 -1.70 14.87 -10.15
N SER A 224 -2.66 14.70 -11.05
CA SER A 224 -3.37 13.42 -11.20
C SER A 224 -2.51 12.32 -11.82
N GLU A 225 -1.59 12.69 -12.72
CA GLU A 225 -0.66 11.78 -13.36
C GLU A 225 0.73 12.39 -13.47
N LEU A 226 1.75 11.59 -13.17
CA LEU A 226 3.13 12.00 -13.10
C LEU A 226 4.02 10.90 -13.71
N VAL A 227 4.74 11.20 -14.78
CA VAL A 227 5.74 10.27 -15.32
C VAL A 227 7.05 10.35 -14.54
N VAL A 228 7.85 9.28 -14.60
CA VAL A 228 9.11 9.18 -13.82
C VAL A 228 10.02 10.37 -14.05
N SER A 229 10.28 10.75 -15.29
CA SER A 229 11.16 11.89 -15.63
C SER A 229 10.66 13.24 -15.09
N GLU A 230 9.33 13.46 -15.07
CA GLU A 230 8.74 14.66 -14.46
C GLU A 230 8.85 14.62 -12.93
N ALA A 231 8.69 13.44 -12.32
CA ALA A 231 8.84 13.28 -10.87
C ALA A 231 10.28 13.58 -10.42
N GLU A 232 11.28 13.06 -11.12
CA GLU A 232 12.70 13.33 -10.87
C GLU A 232 13.01 14.82 -11.00
N LYS A 233 12.52 15.45 -12.06
CA LYS A 233 12.70 16.90 -12.27
C LYS A 233 12.08 17.73 -11.13
N LEU A 234 10.86 17.41 -10.69
CA LEU A 234 10.22 18.11 -9.57
C LEU A 234 10.98 17.93 -8.24
N MET A 235 11.63 16.77 -8.04
CA MET A 235 12.50 16.54 -6.88
C MET A 235 13.80 17.36 -6.97
N GLU A 236 14.45 17.37 -8.14
CA GLU A 236 15.69 18.16 -8.38
C GLU A 236 15.47 19.66 -8.23
N GLU A 237 14.36 20.17 -8.73
CA GLU A 237 13.96 21.58 -8.62
C GLU A 237 13.51 21.98 -7.21
N GLY A 238 13.39 21.00 -6.28
CA GLY A 238 13.03 21.23 -4.88
C GLY A 238 11.56 21.54 -4.61
N TYR A 239 10.66 21.29 -5.58
CA TYR A 239 9.21 21.41 -5.38
C TYR A 239 8.66 20.34 -4.44
N ILE A 240 9.35 19.21 -4.35
CA ILE A 240 8.96 18.09 -3.53
C ILE A 240 9.98 17.91 -2.40
N GLY A 241 9.48 17.93 -1.16
CA GLY A 241 10.33 17.82 0.02
C GLY A 241 9.70 17.01 1.15
N GLY A 242 10.39 16.97 2.29
CA GLY A 242 9.93 16.33 3.50
C GLY A 242 9.63 14.83 3.33
N GLY A 243 8.53 14.36 3.91
CA GLY A 243 8.14 12.95 3.89
C GLY A 243 7.67 12.44 2.52
N MET A 244 7.41 13.32 1.53
CA MET A 244 7.04 12.91 0.18
C MET A 244 8.25 12.44 -0.63
N LEU A 245 9.43 13.01 -0.40
CA LEU A 245 10.64 12.69 -1.16
C LEU A 245 11.00 11.19 -1.11
N PRO A 246 11.16 10.55 0.08
CA PRO A 246 11.44 9.12 0.14
C PRO A 246 10.30 8.27 -0.45
N LYS A 247 9.04 8.73 -0.34
CA LYS A 247 7.91 8.02 -0.94
C LYS A 247 7.97 8.03 -2.46
N LEU A 248 8.31 9.16 -3.10
CA LEU A 248 8.48 9.24 -4.55
C LEU A 248 9.65 8.40 -5.03
N HIS A 249 10.77 8.40 -4.34
CA HIS A 249 11.89 7.50 -4.66
C HIS A 249 11.43 6.05 -4.68
N ASN A 250 10.68 5.62 -3.66
CA ASN A 250 10.12 4.27 -3.63
C ASN A 250 9.14 3.99 -4.79
N CYS A 251 8.35 4.98 -5.19
CA CYS A 251 7.42 4.86 -6.32
C CYS A 251 8.19 4.71 -7.64
N ILE A 252 9.20 5.54 -7.88
CA ILE A 252 10.04 5.50 -9.08
C ILE A 252 10.76 4.14 -9.16
N ASP A 253 11.43 3.74 -8.08
CA ASP A 253 12.10 2.45 -8.01
C ASP A 253 11.15 1.27 -8.30
N ALA A 254 9.92 1.31 -7.79
CA ALA A 254 8.92 0.28 -8.09
C ALA A 254 8.56 0.24 -9.58
N ILE A 255 8.36 1.40 -10.23
CA ILE A 255 8.05 1.52 -11.66
C ILE A 255 9.21 1.01 -12.52
N GLU A 256 10.44 1.43 -12.23
CA GLU A 256 11.63 1.01 -12.97
C GLU A 256 11.89 -0.50 -12.89
N ASN A 257 11.49 -1.09 -11.75
CA ASN A 257 11.66 -2.53 -11.50
C ASN A 257 10.42 -3.38 -11.81
N GLY A 258 9.49 -2.88 -12.62
CA GLY A 258 8.47 -3.71 -13.29
C GLY A 258 7.06 -3.60 -12.77
N VAL A 259 6.78 -2.71 -11.82
CA VAL A 259 5.40 -2.33 -11.45
C VAL A 259 4.85 -1.44 -12.56
N SER A 260 3.63 -1.71 -13.06
CA SER A 260 3.09 -0.95 -14.18
C SER A 260 2.64 0.46 -13.78
N ARG A 261 2.06 0.62 -12.59
CA ARG A 261 1.60 1.91 -12.04
C ARG A 261 1.69 1.93 -10.53
N VAL A 262 2.06 3.09 -9.99
CA VAL A 262 2.01 3.35 -8.54
C VAL A 262 1.04 4.49 -8.27
N HIS A 263 0.14 4.31 -7.30
CA HIS A 263 -0.87 5.29 -6.93
C HIS A 263 -0.61 5.78 -5.49
N ILE A 264 -0.69 7.09 -5.29
CA ILE A 264 -0.67 7.73 -3.96
C ILE A 264 -2.06 8.26 -3.71
N LEU A 265 -2.75 7.76 -2.68
CA LEU A 265 -4.16 8.02 -2.40
C LEU A 265 -4.36 8.45 -0.95
N ASP A 266 -5.29 9.35 -0.73
CA ASP A 266 -5.75 9.67 0.61
C ASP A 266 -6.68 8.56 1.14
N GLY A 267 -6.14 7.76 2.05
CA GLY A 267 -6.89 6.68 2.70
C GLY A 267 -8.01 7.16 3.64
N ARG A 268 -8.13 8.47 3.88
CA ARG A 268 -9.24 9.06 4.66
C ARG A 268 -10.49 9.27 3.82
N ILE A 269 -10.37 9.21 2.50
CA ILE A 269 -11.52 9.29 1.58
C ILE A 269 -12.20 7.91 1.55
N PRO A 270 -13.49 7.80 1.92
CA PRO A 270 -14.20 6.53 1.82
C PRO A 270 -14.19 5.98 0.39
N HIS A 271 -13.90 4.70 0.26
CA HIS A 271 -13.84 4.00 -1.05
C HIS A 271 -12.79 4.55 -2.02
N CYS A 272 -11.68 5.09 -1.49
CA CYS A 272 -10.62 5.69 -2.28
C CYS A 272 -10.03 4.75 -3.34
N LEU A 273 -9.90 3.45 -3.06
CA LEU A 273 -9.42 2.47 -4.04
C LEU A 273 -10.39 2.29 -5.20
N LEU A 274 -11.69 2.23 -4.94
CA LEU A 274 -12.68 2.09 -6.00
C LEU A 274 -12.76 3.34 -6.86
N LEU A 275 -12.72 4.52 -6.26
CA LEU A 275 -12.70 5.79 -6.97
C LEU A 275 -11.47 5.92 -7.86
N GLU A 276 -10.31 5.46 -7.41
CA GLU A 276 -9.08 5.49 -8.21
C GLU A 276 -9.10 4.47 -9.36
N ILE A 277 -9.60 3.26 -9.11
CA ILE A 277 -9.49 2.15 -10.06
C ILE A 277 -10.60 2.17 -11.10
N PHE A 278 -11.80 2.59 -10.72
CA PHE A 278 -13.00 2.52 -11.56
C PHE A 278 -13.47 3.87 -12.12
N THR A 279 -12.62 4.91 -12.06
CA THR A 279 -12.91 6.20 -12.70
C THR A 279 -11.77 6.65 -13.61
N ASN A 280 -12.09 7.46 -14.62
CA ASN A 280 -11.13 7.90 -15.64
C ASN A 280 -10.03 8.82 -15.07
N LYS A 281 -10.37 9.69 -14.11
CA LYS A 281 -9.43 10.68 -13.56
C LYS A 281 -8.73 10.20 -12.31
N GLY A 282 -9.29 9.19 -11.61
CA GLY A 282 -8.84 8.85 -10.27
C GLY A 282 -9.08 9.99 -9.26
N ILE A 283 -8.53 9.87 -8.06
CA ILE A 283 -8.67 10.85 -6.99
C ILE A 283 -7.32 11.27 -6.39
N GLY A 284 -6.25 10.61 -6.77
CA GLY A 284 -4.90 10.83 -6.24
C GLY A 284 -3.88 11.14 -7.32
N THR A 285 -2.64 10.72 -7.10
CA THR A 285 -1.56 10.81 -8.09
C THR A 285 -1.18 9.42 -8.56
N ALA A 286 -1.25 9.17 -9.87
CA ALA A 286 -0.72 7.98 -10.51
C ALA A 286 0.67 8.27 -11.08
N ILE A 287 1.67 7.43 -10.71
CA ILE A 287 3.02 7.50 -11.23
C ILE A 287 3.21 6.40 -12.28
N LEU A 288 3.75 6.78 -13.44
CA LEU A 288 3.81 5.98 -14.66
C LEU A 288 5.23 5.98 -15.24
N LYS A 289 5.51 5.01 -16.13
CA LYS A 289 6.67 5.10 -17.05
C LYS A 289 6.49 6.25 -18.02
N ASP A 290 7.61 6.76 -18.55
CA ASP A 290 7.60 7.88 -19.51
C ASP A 290 6.88 7.56 -20.84
N ASP A 291 6.84 6.28 -21.23
CA ASP A 291 6.09 5.76 -22.37
C ASP A 291 4.68 5.27 -22.01
N GLY A 292 4.26 5.46 -20.75
CA GLY A 292 2.95 5.04 -20.25
C GLY A 292 1.82 5.85 -20.83
N SER A 293 0.80 5.19 -21.42
CA SER A 293 -0.43 5.86 -21.81
C SER A 293 -1.17 6.38 -20.58
N ARG A 294 -1.56 7.64 -20.61
CA ARG A 294 -2.28 8.32 -19.54
C ARG A 294 -3.64 7.71 -19.28
N PHE A 295 -4.34 7.34 -20.32
CA PHE A 295 -5.72 6.87 -20.22
C PHE A 295 -5.84 5.45 -20.74
N TYR A 296 -6.47 4.58 -19.96
CA TYR A 296 -6.76 3.21 -20.37
C TYR A 296 -7.76 3.11 -21.54
N HIS A 297 -8.41 4.22 -21.92
CA HIS A 297 -9.53 4.28 -22.87
C HIS A 297 -9.25 5.02 -24.19
N GLU A 298 -8.06 5.57 -24.39
CA GLU A 298 -7.71 6.20 -25.69
C GLU A 298 -7.39 5.19 -26.79
N GLU A 299 -7.34 3.88 -26.47
CA GLU A 299 -7.08 2.79 -27.42
C GLU A 299 -8.30 1.87 -27.66
N ALA A 300 -9.54 2.34 -27.40
CA ALA A 300 -10.74 1.56 -27.67
C ALA A 300 -11.63 2.25 -28.69
#